data_36516c37ae426572899b542ab5535569
#
_entry.id   36516c37ae426572899b542ab5535569
#
_cell.length_a   1.000
_cell.length_b   1.000
_cell.length_c   1.000
_cell.angle_alpha   90.00
_cell.angle_beta   90.00
_cell.angle_gamma   90.00
#
_symmetry.space_group_name_H-M   'P 1'
#
loop_
_entity.id
_entity.type
_entity.pdbx_description
1 polymer ?
#
loop_
_entity_poly.entity_id
_entity_poly.type
_entity_poly.pdbx_seq_one_letter_code
_entity_poly.pdbx_strand_id
1 'polypeptide(L)'
;MLENLTQRLSGVIKNLRGQARLTESNIQDALREVRMALLEADVALSVVKEFIVQVKQAALGQEVIGNLNPGQALIGVVHRELTKLMGEHNDALNLAATPPAVILMAGLQGAGKTTSSGKLAKLLRDQQKKKVLLVSCDIYRPAAIEQLRTLAKQLEIDFFDSDISQKPRDIALAALDFAKRHYHDVLIVDTAGRLAIDTAMMEEIQQLHTALKPVETLFVVDAMTGQDAVNTAKAFGEALPLTGVILTKLDGDARGGAALSVRQITGKPIKFVGMSEKPSGLEAFHPERMASRVLGMGDVLSLIEDAQREVDHGEAEKLAKKMQSGKGFDLNDFKQQIVQMRKMGGMSAMMDKLPAQLSQSAAGSKVDEKQIIRTEGIINSMTPLERSKPELIKASRKRRIAMGAGVQVMHVNQLLNQFEQMQKMMKMFSKGGMGKLMRGMAGKLPGMR
;
A
#
# COMPACT_ATOMS: atom_id res chain seq x y z
N MET A 1 -2.21 1.52 11.43
CA MET A 1 -0.83 1.17 11.28
C MET A 1 0.19 2.17 11.78
N LEU A 2 0.38 3.26 11.17
CA LEU A 2 1.08 4.43 11.69
C LEU A 2 0.17 5.25 12.63
N GLU A 3 -0.96 4.69 13.04
CA GLU A 3 -2.02 5.44 13.73
C GLU A 3 -1.57 6.10 15.02
N ASN A 4 -0.79 5.42 15.85
CA ASN A 4 -0.28 6.00 17.09
C ASN A 4 0.68 7.16 16.81
N LEU A 5 1.61 7.00 15.87
CA LEU A 5 2.51 8.07 15.45
C LEU A 5 1.74 9.20 14.79
N THR A 6 0.82 8.86 13.89
CA THR A 6 -0.07 9.80 13.19
C THR A 6 -0.95 10.56 14.16
N GLN A 7 -1.58 9.91 15.15
CA GLN A 7 -2.44 10.58 16.13
C GLN A 7 -1.65 11.55 17.00
N ARG A 8 -0.44 11.19 17.43
CA ARG A 8 0.41 12.07 18.23
C ARG A 8 0.92 13.25 17.42
N LEU A 9 1.46 13.02 16.25
CA LEU A 9 1.90 14.11 15.37
C LEU A 9 0.74 15.01 14.94
N SER A 10 -0.45 14.45 14.71
CA SER A 10 -1.66 15.23 14.45
C SER A 10 -2.11 16.07 15.67
N GLY A 11 -1.88 15.58 16.89
CA GLY A 11 -2.07 16.35 18.13
C GLY A 11 -1.15 17.56 18.21
N VAL A 12 0.15 17.34 17.95
CA VAL A 12 1.14 18.44 17.87
C VAL A 12 0.74 19.48 16.83
N ILE A 13 0.32 19.02 15.67
CA ILE A 13 -0.16 19.85 14.56
C ILE A 13 -1.39 20.68 14.99
N LYS A 14 -2.34 20.07 15.70
CA LYS A 14 -3.54 20.76 16.21
C LYS A 14 -3.21 21.87 17.19
N ASN A 15 -2.29 21.60 18.10
CA ASN A 15 -1.84 22.57 19.11
C ASN A 15 -1.11 23.76 18.45
N LEU A 16 -0.34 23.52 17.39
CA LEU A 16 0.37 24.56 16.64
C LEU A 16 -0.54 25.40 15.75
N ARG A 17 -1.62 24.84 15.21
CA ARG A 17 -2.59 25.58 14.37
C ARG A 17 -3.32 26.71 15.09
N GLY A 18 -3.40 26.65 16.42
CA GLY A 18 -4.04 27.69 17.24
C GLY A 18 -3.15 28.88 17.59
N GLN A 19 -1.84 28.89 17.22
CA GLN A 19 -0.90 29.91 17.64
C GLN A 19 -0.65 30.95 16.53
N ALA A 20 -0.69 32.22 16.91
CA ALA A 20 -0.56 33.34 15.96
C ALA A 20 0.90 33.62 15.51
N ARG A 21 1.92 33.17 16.27
CA ARG A 21 3.34 33.31 15.95
C ARG A 21 4.15 32.11 16.46
N LEU A 22 5.16 31.66 15.69
CA LEU A 22 6.19 30.74 16.17
C LEU A 22 7.20 31.56 17.01
N THR A 23 7.26 31.25 18.29
CA THR A 23 8.33 31.68 19.18
C THR A 23 9.34 30.54 19.31
N GLU A 24 10.56 30.84 19.70
CA GLU A 24 11.58 29.80 19.94
C GLU A 24 11.11 28.76 20.98
N SER A 25 10.34 29.21 21.98
CA SER A 25 9.72 28.34 22.99
C SER A 25 8.71 27.36 22.36
N ASN A 26 7.81 27.86 21.52
CA ASN A 26 6.77 27.03 20.90
C ASN A 26 7.37 25.98 19.94
N ILE A 27 8.46 26.32 19.25
CA ILE A 27 9.21 25.39 18.40
C ILE A 27 9.85 24.32 19.27
N GLN A 28 10.45 24.65 20.40
CA GLN A 28 11.09 23.68 21.30
C GLN A 28 10.06 22.70 21.88
N ASP A 29 8.90 23.19 22.31
CA ASP A 29 7.83 22.34 22.83
C ASP A 29 7.30 21.37 21.74
N ALA A 30 7.05 21.88 20.54
CA ALA A 30 6.62 21.06 19.41
C ALA A 30 7.68 20.01 19.01
N LEU A 31 8.95 20.38 18.95
CA LEU A 31 10.06 19.45 18.66
C LEU A 31 10.21 18.40 19.76
N ARG A 32 9.93 18.74 21.02
CA ARG A 32 9.92 17.77 22.13
C ARG A 32 8.82 16.73 21.92
N GLU A 33 7.62 17.15 21.56
CA GLU A 33 6.49 16.24 21.29
C GLU A 33 6.79 15.37 20.06
N VAL A 34 7.31 15.94 18.98
CA VAL A 34 7.75 15.19 17.78
C VAL A 34 8.80 14.14 18.15
N ARG A 35 9.80 14.52 18.96
CA ARG A 35 10.82 13.60 19.47
C ARG A 35 10.22 12.44 20.24
N MET A 36 9.28 12.72 21.15
CA MET A 36 8.61 11.68 21.93
C MET A 36 7.80 10.75 21.04
N ALA A 37 7.05 11.30 20.07
CA ALA A 37 6.28 10.52 19.12
C ALA A 37 7.16 9.56 18.28
N LEU A 38 8.32 10.02 17.82
CA LEU A 38 9.26 9.19 17.06
C LEU A 38 9.89 8.08 17.92
N LEU A 39 10.25 8.39 19.18
CA LEU A 39 10.79 7.37 20.10
C LEU A 39 9.76 6.31 20.47
N GLU A 40 8.51 6.70 20.68
CA GLU A 40 7.40 5.76 20.94
C GLU A 40 7.05 4.92 19.71
N ALA A 41 7.33 5.44 18.51
CA ALA A 41 7.23 4.69 17.27
C ALA A 41 8.42 3.75 17.01
N ASP A 42 9.33 3.56 17.97
CA ASP A 42 10.53 2.73 17.86
C ASP A 42 11.54 3.22 16.81
N VAL A 43 11.58 4.52 16.52
CA VAL A 43 12.66 5.10 15.70
C VAL A 43 13.98 5.07 16.49
N ALA A 44 15.07 4.70 15.84
CA ALA A 44 16.38 4.65 16.48
C ALA A 44 16.79 6.02 17.06
N LEU A 45 17.30 6.04 18.30
CA LEU A 45 17.62 7.27 19.02
C LEU A 45 18.62 8.17 18.27
N SER A 46 19.58 7.59 17.56
CA SER A 46 20.53 8.34 16.71
C SER A 46 19.80 9.08 15.60
N VAL A 47 18.88 8.40 14.92
CA VAL A 47 18.04 8.96 13.82
C VAL A 47 17.15 10.08 14.36
N VAL A 48 16.49 9.86 15.51
CA VAL A 48 15.65 10.89 16.14
C VAL A 48 16.45 12.14 16.49
N LYS A 49 17.65 12.00 17.09
CA LYS A 49 18.49 13.14 17.44
C LYS A 49 18.87 13.97 16.21
N GLU A 50 19.33 13.31 15.17
CA GLU A 50 19.73 13.96 13.91
C GLU A 50 18.53 14.67 13.26
N PHE A 51 17.41 13.99 13.15
CA PHE A 51 16.18 14.56 12.61
C PHE A 51 15.71 15.83 13.33
N ILE A 52 15.70 15.82 14.67
CA ILE A 52 15.29 17.00 15.46
C ILE A 52 16.25 18.18 15.23
N VAL A 53 17.56 17.92 15.08
CA VAL A 53 18.53 18.97 14.74
C VAL A 53 18.26 19.55 13.36
N GLN A 54 18.02 18.70 12.35
CA GLN A 54 17.72 19.13 10.98
C GLN A 54 16.42 19.94 10.91
N VAL A 55 15.35 19.48 11.56
CA VAL A 55 14.07 20.21 11.62
C VAL A 55 14.26 21.56 12.32
N LYS A 56 15.01 21.62 13.44
CA LYS A 56 15.28 22.88 14.14
C LYS A 56 16.01 23.87 13.25
N GLN A 57 17.07 23.42 12.56
CA GLN A 57 17.84 24.28 11.64
C GLN A 57 17.00 24.77 10.47
N ALA A 58 16.21 23.87 9.87
CA ALA A 58 15.34 24.23 8.75
C ALA A 58 14.19 25.17 9.17
N ALA A 59 13.68 25.04 10.41
CA ALA A 59 12.63 25.92 10.93
C ALA A 59 13.16 27.33 11.27
N LEU A 60 14.36 27.46 11.81
CA LEU A 60 14.99 28.73 12.15
C LEU A 60 15.45 29.52 10.92
N GLY A 61 15.76 28.85 9.81
CA GLY A 61 16.21 29.47 8.56
C GLY A 61 15.08 29.95 7.63
N GLN A 62 13.82 29.66 7.92
CA GLN A 62 12.70 30.10 7.11
C GLN A 62 12.07 31.36 7.70
N GLU A 63 12.25 32.51 7.05
CA GLU A 63 11.31 33.59 7.13
C GLU A 63 9.93 33.08 6.67
N VAL A 64 8.89 33.31 7.49
CA VAL A 64 7.52 32.92 7.15
C VAL A 64 7.12 33.68 5.89
N ILE A 65 7.36 33.07 4.72
CA ILE A 65 7.04 33.64 3.42
C ILE A 65 5.52 33.58 3.24
N GLY A 66 4.89 34.74 3.26
CA GLY A 66 3.49 34.90 2.87
C GLY A 66 2.45 34.56 3.93
N ASN A 67 1.22 34.36 3.51
CA ASN A 67 0.02 34.19 4.33
C ASN A 67 -0.11 32.84 5.09
N LEU A 68 0.97 32.09 5.29
CA LEU A 68 0.96 30.81 6.00
C LEU A 68 0.95 31.03 7.52
N ASN A 69 0.06 30.32 8.21
CA ASN A 69 0.10 30.22 9.66
C ASN A 69 1.42 29.56 10.10
N PRO A 70 2.12 30.10 11.11
CA PRO A 70 3.39 29.54 11.61
C PRO A 70 3.39 28.03 11.87
N GLY A 71 2.28 27.50 12.41
CA GLY A 71 2.11 26.06 12.58
C GLY A 71 2.09 25.26 11.27
N GLN A 72 1.55 25.82 10.19
CA GLN A 72 1.55 25.19 8.87
C GLN A 72 2.97 25.17 8.26
N ALA A 73 3.76 26.23 8.49
CA ALA A 73 5.13 26.32 8.06
C ALA A 73 6.00 25.24 8.73
N LEU A 74 5.88 25.04 10.05
CA LEU A 74 6.59 23.98 10.76
C LEU A 74 6.20 22.57 10.30
N ILE A 75 4.89 22.34 10.03
CA ILE A 75 4.41 21.06 9.46
C ILE A 75 5.07 20.80 8.11
N GLY A 76 5.15 21.83 7.24
CA GLY A 76 5.83 21.73 5.96
C GLY A 76 7.32 21.40 6.09
N VAL A 77 8.00 21.95 7.11
CA VAL A 77 9.40 21.60 7.42
C VAL A 77 9.51 20.16 7.89
N VAL A 78 8.69 19.73 8.84
CA VAL A 78 8.70 18.34 9.35
C VAL A 78 8.40 17.36 8.23
N HIS A 79 7.42 17.63 7.37
CA HIS A 79 7.10 16.80 6.20
C HIS A 79 8.30 16.65 5.26
N ARG A 80 8.94 17.74 4.93
CA ARG A 80 10.11 17.78 4.04
C ARG A 80 11.28 17.02 4.61
N GLU A 81 11.59 17.22 5.90
CA GLU A 81 12.69 16.51 6.54
C GLU A 81 12.39 15.02 6.75
N LEU A 82 11.12 14.63 7.02
CA LEU A 82 10.70 13.22 6.99
C LEU A 82 10.87 12.60 5.59
N THR A 83 10.49 13.31 4.54
CA THR A 83 10.65 12.85 3.16
C THR A 83 12.13 12.62 2.83
N LYS A 84 13.01 13.56 3.19
CA LYS A 84 14.46 13.41 3.02
C LYS A 84 15.04 12.22 3.81
N LEU A 85 14.61 12.07 5.05
CA LEU A 85 15.02 10.95 5.89
C LEU A 85 14.66 9.59 5.26
N MET A 86 13.50 9.52 4.59
CA MET A 86 13.03 8.32 3.89
C MET A 86 13.56 8.17 2.46
N GLY A 87 14.17 9.22 1.86
CA GLY A 87 14.85 9.08 0.58
C GLY A 87 14.48 10.01 -0.56
N GLU A 88 13.75 11.06 -0.34
CA GLU A 88 13.34 12.07 -1.32
C GLU A 88 12.48 11.54 -2.47
N HIS A 89 12.95 10.47 -3.17
CA HIS A 89 12.29 9.91 -4.35
C HIS A 89 12.14 8.39 -4.24
N ASN A 90 11.23 7.85 -5.04
CA ASN A 90 11.14 6.41 -5.25
C ASN A 90 12.35 5.93 -6.06
N ASP A 91 12.99 4.87 -5.58
CA ASP A 91 14.10 4.22 -6.27
C ASP A 91 13.61 2.89 -6.87
N ALA A 92 13.39 2.89 -8.17
CA ALA A 92 12.90 1.74 -8.89
C ALA A 92 13.94 0.60 -8.95
N LEU A 93 13.50 -0.63 -9.28
CA LEU A 93 14.40 -1.73 -9.55
C LEU A 93 15.25 -1.44 -10.79
N ASN A 94 16.54 -1.69 -10.69
CA ASN A 94 17.42 -1.69 -11.84
C ASN A 94 17.43 -3.08 -12.49
N LEU A 95 16.66 -3.26 -13.55
CA LEU A 95 16.63 -4.49 -14.34
C LEU A 95 17.41 -4.35 -15.65
N ALA A 96 18.23 -3.31 -15.81
CA ALA A 96 19.05 -3.04 -16.98
C ALA A 96 20.28 -3.97 -17.00
N ALA A 97 20.05 -5.25 -17.29
CA ALA A 97 21.09 -6.28 -17.42
C ALA A 97 20.74 -7.23 -18.56
N THR A 98 21.73 -8.00 -19.01
CA THR A 98 21.46 -9.12 -19.93
C THR A 98 20.53 -10.14 -19.26
N PRO A 99 19.38 -10.47 -19.85
CA PRO A 99 18.44 -11.41 -19.26
C PRO A 99 19.05 -12.80 -18.99
N PRO A 100 18.65 -13.41 -17.89
CA PRO A 100 17.75 -12.93 -16.86
C PRO A 100 18.42 -11.96 -15.88
N ALA A 101 17.75 -10.85 -15.55
CA ALA A 101 18.14 -10.01 -14.42
C ALA A 101 17.91 -10.79 -13.11
N VAL A 102 18.96 -10.99 -12.33
CA VAL A 102 18.89 -11.79 -11.10
C VAL A 102 18.60 -10.86 -9.91
N ILE A 103 17.55 -11.19 -9.15
CA ILE A 103 17.18 -10.54 -7.90
C ILE A 103 17.39 -11.53 -6.75
N LEU A 104 18.24 -11.19 -5.79
CA LEU A 104 18.49 -12.00 -4.61
C LEU A 104 17.70 -11.43 -3.41
N MET A 105 16.89 -12.26 -2.76
CA MET A 105 16.09 -11.89 -1.59
C MET A 105 16.82 -12.34 -0.33
N ALA A 106 17.23 -11.39 0.52
CA ALA A 106 17.97 -11.65 1.76
C ALA A 106 17.22 -11.16 2.99
N GLY A 107 17.38 -11.79 4.15
CA GLY A 107 16.73 -11.39 5.41
C GLY A 107 16.49 -12.55 6.36
N LEU A 108 16.04 -12.26 7.58
CA LEU A 108 15.78 -13.26 8.61
C LEU A 108 14.52 -14.12 8.33
N GLN A 109 14.38 -15.19 9.08
CA GLN A 109 13.17 -16.02 9.07
C GLN A 109 11.96 -15.19 9.54
N GLY A 110 10.82 -15.36 8.87
CA GLY A 110 9.61 -14.61 9.21
C GLY A 110 9.56 -13.16 8.68
N ALA A 111 10.66 -12.66 8.10
CA ALA A 111 10.68 -11.31 7.51
C ALA A 111 9.80 -11.16 6.25
N GLY A 112 9.26 -12.25 5.71
CA GLY A 112 8.37 -12.21 4.56
C GLY A 112 9.05 -12.35 3.20
N LYS A 113 10.28 -12.89 3.11
CA LYS A 113 11.02 -13.09 1.85
C LYS A 113 10.21 -13.85 0.81
N THR A 114 9.78 -15.06 1.14
CA THR A 114 9.02 -15.95 0.24
C THR A 114 7.75 -15.28 -0.30
N THR A 115 6.99 -14.64 0.59
CA THR A 115 5.78 -13.91 0.20
C THR A 115 6.10 -12.71 -0.68
N SER A 116 7.16 -11.96 -0.34
CA SER A 116 7.60 -10.79 -1.12
C SER A 116 8.15 -11.21 -2.48
N SER A 117 8.82 -12.35 -2.59
CA SER A 117 9.28 -12.92 -3.88
C SER A 117 8.11 -13.15 -4.83
N GLY A 118 7.04 -13.80 -4.36
CA GLY A 118 5.83 -14.01 -5.15
C GLY A 118 5.11 -12.71 -5.53
N LYS A 119 4.96 -11.79 -4.58
CA LYS A 119 4.33 -10.48 -4.84
C LYS A 119 5.13 -9.64 -5.83
N LEU A 120 6.46 -9.63 -5.71
CA LEU A 120 7.35 -8.94 -6.63
C LEU A 120 7.28 -9.53 -8.04
N ALA A 121 7.29 -10.86 -8.15
CA ALA A 121 7.11 -11.54 -9.41
C ALA A 121 5.80 -11.18 -10.10
N LYS A 122 4.69 -11.15 -9.34
CA LYS A 122 3.39 -10.69 -9.84
C LYS A 122 3.43 -9.25 -10.32
N LEU A 123 4.03 -8.34 -9.53
CA LEU A 123 4.15 -6.94 -9.88
C LEU A 123 4.93 -6.75 -11.19
N LEU A 124 6.06 -7.45 -11.36
CA LEU A 124 6.88 -7.38 -12.57
C LEU A 124 6.15 -7.94 -13.80
N ARG A 125 5.42 -9.04 -13.65
CA ARG A 125 4.61 -9.60 -14.73
C ARG A 125 3.46 -8.66 -15.12
N ASP A 126 2.69 -8.19 -14.13
CA ASP A 126 1.46 -7.45 -14.40
C ASP A 126 1.73 -6.02 -14.90
N GLN A 127 2.70 -5.33 -14.30
CA GLN A 127 3.02 -3.93 -14.61
C GLN A 127 4.08 -3.76 -15.71
N GLN A 128 5.13 -4.60 -15.69
CA GLN A 128 6.26 -4.49 -16.60
C GLN A 128 6.27 -5.53 -17.71
N LYS A 129 5.29 -6.44 -17.71
CA LYS A 129 5.15 -7.54 -18.70
C LYS A 129 6.39 -8.44 -18.80
N LYS A 130 7.10 -8.60 -17.67
CA LYS A 130 8.29 -9.44 -17.60
C LYS A 130 7.93 -10.91 -17.40
N LYS A 131 8.66 -11.80 -18.07
CA LYS A 131 8.61 -13.24 -17.83
C LYS A 131 9.54 -13.56 -16.64
N VAL A 132 8.95 -13.96 -15.52
CA VAL A 132 9.66 -14.14 -14.25
C VAL A 132 9.75 -15.62 -13.89
N LEU A 133 10.93 -16.07 -13.44
CA LEU A 133 11.15 -17.36 -12.82
C LEU A 133 11.40 -17.19 -11.33
N LEU A 134 10.71 -17.99 -10.51
CA LEU A 134 10.94 -18.08 -9.07
C LEU A 134 11.74 -19.34 -8.74
N VAL A 135 12.65 -19.26 -7.78
CA VAL A 135 13.35 -20.42 -7.21
C VAL A 135 13.51 -20.23 -5.70
N SER A 136 13.34 -21.31 -4.94
CA SER A 136 13.66 -21.33 -3.51
C SER A 136 14.98 -22.05 -3.27
N CYS A 137 15.89 -21.40 -2.57
CA CYS A 137 17.13 -21.97 -2.05
C CYS A 137 17.04 -22.30 -0.55
N ASP A 138 15.84 -22.24 0.06
CA ASP A 138 15.62 -22.60 1.46
C ASP A 138 15.45 -24.11 1.64
N ILE A 139 16.55 -24.83 1.63
CA ILE A 139 16.58 -26.29 1.79
C ILE A 139 16.37 -26.74 3.25
N TYR A 140 16.49 -25.82 4.21
CA TYR A 140 16.35 -26.13 5.65
C TYR A 140 14.91 -26.27 6.07
N ARG A 141 13.99 -25.74 5.27
CA ARG A 141 12.54 -25.77 5.51
C ARG A 141 11.79 -26.28 4.26
N PRO A 142 11.54 -27.60 4.18
CA PRO A 142 10.83 -28.18 3.04
C PRO A 142 9.50 -27.47 2.74
N ALA A 143 8.79 -27.05 3.79
CA ALA A 143 7.56 -26.29 3.66
C ALA A 143 7.74 -24.94 2.96
N ALA A 144 8.93 -24.31 2.99
CA ALA A 144 9.17 -23.04 2.32
C ALA A 144 9.23 -23.21 0.78
N ILE A 145 9.83 -24.28 0.30
CA ILE A 145 9.85 -24.63 -1.13
C ILE A 145 8.42 -24.86 -1.63
N GLU A 146 7.65 -25.68 -0.92
CA GLU A 146 6.23 -25.93 -1.26
C GLU A 146 5.36 -24.67 -1.17
N GLN A 147 5.63 -23.82 -0.22
CA GLN A 147 4.93 -22.54 -0.08
C GLN A 147 5.17 -21.65 -1.31
N LEU A 148 6.43 -21.51 -1.74
CA LEU A 148 6.75 -20.67 -2.91
C LEU A 148 6.21 -21.29 -4.20
N ARG A 149 6.27 -22.64 -4.34
CA ARG A 149 5.69 -23.39 -5.46
C ARG A 149 4.17 -23.15 -5.55
N THR A 150 3.46 -23.29 -4.43
CA THR A 150 2.01 -23.06 -4.36
C THR A 150 1.67 -21.63 -4.70
N LEU A 151 2.43 -20.67 -4.18
CA LEU A 151 2.25 -19.25 -4.47
C LEU A 151 2.51 -18.94 -5.95
N ALA A 152 3.56 -19.50 -6.54
CA ALA A 152 3.86 -19.35 -7.95
C ALA A 152 2.73 -19.87 -8.83
N LYS A 153 2.19 -21.06 -8.50
CA LYS A 153 1.04 -21.66 -9.19
C LYS A 153 -0.22 -20.79 -9.07
N GLN A 154 -0.52 -20.26 -7.88
CA GLN A 154 -1.66 -19.37 -7.67
C GLN A 154 -1.54 -18.06 -8.45
N LEU A 155 -0.33 -17.58 -8.63
CA LEU A 155 0.00 -16.35 -9.34
C LEU A 155 0.28 -16.58 -10.84
N GLU A 156 0.23 -17.81 -11.33
CA GLU A 156 0.59 -18.18 -12.73
C GLU A 156 2.00 -17.67 -13.12
N ILE A 157 2.98 -17.89 -12.23
CA ILE A 157 4.39 -17.55 -12.42
C ILE A 157 5.20 -18.84 -12.54
N ASP A 158 6.19 -18.86 -13.43
CA ASP A 158 7.08 -19.99 -13.60
C ASP A 158 7.91 -20.23 -12.34
N PHE A 159 8.02 -21.49 -11.93
CA PHE A 159 8.77 -21.93 -10.75
C PHE A 159 9.80 -22.99 -11.15
N PHE A 160 11.03 -22.83 -10.68
CA PHE A 160 12.08 -23.84 -10.82
C PHE A 160 12.03 -24.79 -9.64
N ASP A 161 11.79 -26.07 -9.91
CA ASP A 161 11.74 -27.09 -8.86
C ASP A 161 13.13 -27.36 -8.26
N SER A 162 13.23 -27.24 -6.95
CA SER A 162 14.42 -27.52 -6.16
C SER A 162 14.15 -28.64 -5.17
N ASP A 163 15.20 -29.35 -4.81
CA ASP A 163 15.16 -30.45 -3.86
C ASP A 163 16.08 -30.17 -2.66
N ILE A 164 15.64 -30.57 -1.47
CA ILE A 164 16.36 -30.33 -0.21
C ILE A 164 17.70 -31.06 -0.11
N SER A 165 17.93 -32.09 -0.97
CA SER A 165 19.22 -32.79 -1.05
C SER A 165 20.30 -32.00 -1.79
N GLN A 166 19.93 -30.98 -2.53
CA GLN A 166 20.84 -30.15 -3.30
C GLN A 166 21.41 -29.01 -2.45
N LYS A 167 22.59 -28.50 -2.83
CA LYS A 167 23.14 -27.30 -2.18
C LYS A 167 22.48 -26.04 -2.73
N PRO A 168 22.23 -25.02 -1.89
CA PRO A 168 21.60 -23.77 -2.31
C PRO A 168 22.27 -23.12 -3.53
N ARG A 169 23.60 -23.14 -3.59
CA ARG A 169 24.38 -22.63 -4.72
C ARG A 169 24.10 -23.38 -6.02
N ASP A 170 24.03 -24.71 -5.96
CA ASP A 170 23.81 -25.52 -7.14
C ASP A 170 22.38 -25.36 -7.68
N ILE A 171 21.39 -25.27 -6.79
CA ILE A 171 20.01 -24.91 -7.13
C ILE A 171 19.96 -23.57 -7.86
N ALA A 172 20.62 -22.55 -7.30
CA ALA A 172 20.60 -21.20 -7.85
C ALA A 172 21.25 -21.12 -9.24
N LEU A 173 22.37 -21.81 -9.44
CA LEU A 173 23.05 -21.87 -10.74
C LEU A 173 22.24 -22.67 -11.77
N ALA A 174 21.62 -23.79 -11.39
CA ALA A 174 20.72 -24.54 -12.25
C ALA A 174 19.48 -23.73 -12.66
N ALA A 175 18.90 -22.99 -11.73
CA ALA A 175 17.78 -22.09 -12.02
C ALA A 175 18.18 -20.95 -12.96
N LEU A 176 19.39 -20.39 -12.81
CA LEU A 176 19.93 -19.37 -13.70
C LEU A 176 20.11 -19.89 -15.13
N ASP A 177 20.66 -21.11 -15.27
CA ASP A 177 20.83 -21.75 -16.58
C ASP A 177 19.47 -22.09 -17.20
N PHE A 178 18.53 -22.59 -16.41
CA PHE A 178 17.15 -22.83 -16.87
C PHE A 178 16.49 -21.54 -17.33
N ALA A 179 16.62 -20.44 -16.56
CA ALA A 179 16.06 -19.14 -16.92
C ALA A 179 16.60 -18.61 -18.25
N LYS A 180 17.90 -18.78 -18.50
CA LYS A 180 18.55 -18.43 -19.78
C LYS A 180 17.99 -19.24 -20.94
N ARG A 181 17.90 -20.55 -20.79
CA ARG A 181 17.41 -21.47 -21.84
C ARG A 181 15.92 -21.26 -22.17
N HIS A 182 15.13 -20.82 -21.20
CA HIS A 182 13.68 -20.60 -21.38
C HIS A 182 13.30 -19.13 -21.57
N TYR A 183 14.30 -18.26 -21.80
CA TYR A 183 14.10 -16.84 -22.10
C TYR A 183 13.26 -16.11 -21.03
N HIS A 184 13.63 -16.29 -19.77
CA HIS A 184 13.06 -15.48 -18.69
C HIS A 184 13.78 -14.12 -18.63
N ASP A 185 13.02 -13.06 -18.39
CA ASP A 185 13.57 -11.71 -18.23
C ASP A 185 14.19 -11.53 -16.84
N VAL A 186 13.58 -12.15 -15.82
CA VAL A 186 13.96 -12.00 -14.42
C VAL A 186 13.98 -13.35 -13.71
N LEU A 187 15.00 -13.55 -12.88
CA LEU A 187 15.11 -14.65 -11.92
C LEU A 187 15.08 -14.08 -10.51
N ILE A 188 14.09 -14.46 -9.70
CA ILE A 188 14.03 -14.11 -8.28
C ILE A 188 14.43 -15.33 -7.46
N VAL A 189 15.46 -15.16 -6.63
CA VAL A 189 16.03 -16.19 -5.77
C VAL A 189 15.63 -15.93 -4.33
N ASP A 190 14.74 -16.77 -3.79
CA ASP A 190 14.34 -16.75 -2.37
C ASP A 190 15.37 -17.55 -1.56
N THR A 191 16.03 -16.89 -0.59
CA THR A 191 17.07 -17.53 0.24
C THR A 191 16.51 -18.04 1.55
N ALA A 192 17.21 -18.97 2.17
CA ALA A 192 16.95 -19.39 3.54
C ALA A 192 16.99 -18.19 4.51
N GLY A 193 16.21 -18.26 5.56
CA GLY A 193 16.28 -17.35 6.69
C GLY A 193 16.43 -18.13 7.97
N ARG A 194 17.26 -17.64 8.88
CA ARG A 194 17.36 -18.18 10.25
C ARG A 194 16.75 -17.20 11.25
N LEU A 195 16.47 -17.68 12.46
CA LEU A 195 15.87 -16.87 13.52
C LEU A 195 16.78 -15.74 14.00
N ALA A 196 18.09 -15.95 13.91
CA ALA A 196 19.10 -14.97 14.27
C ALA A 196 20.21 -14.95 13.22
N ILE A 197 20.98 -13.88 13.23
CA ILE A 197 22.17 -13.73 12.38
C ILE A 197 23.23 -14.67 12.91
N ASP A 198 23.67 -15.60 12.06
CA ASP A 198 24.82 -16.45 12.32
C ASP A 198 25.82 -16.45 11.15
N THR A 199 27.05 -16.82 11.41
CA THR A 199 28.14 -16.79 10.42
C THR A 199 27.85 -17.70 9.23
N ALA A 200 27.30 -18.89 9.47
CA ALA A 200 27.02 -19.86 8.42
C ALA A 200 25.96 -19.36 7.44
N MET A 201 24.90 -18.69 7.94
CA MET A 201 23.89 -18.08 7.09
C MET A 201 24.49 -16.95 6.23
N MET A 202 25.32 -16.11 6.84
CA MET A 202 25.92 -14.99 6.13
C MET A 202 26.90 -15.46 5.05
N GLU A 203 27.69 -16.48 5.33
CA GLU A 203 28.57 -17.13 4.35
C GLU A 203 27.78 -17.76 3.19
N GLU A 204 26.68 -18.45 3.48
CA GLU A 204 25.82 -19.04 2.44
C GLU A 204 25.25 -17.98 1.49
N ILE A 205 24.71 -16.90 2.04
CA ILE A 205 24.15 -15.80 1.22
C ILE A 205 25.27 -15.10 0.42
N GLN A 206 26.44 -14.90 1.00
CA GLN A 206 27.62 -14.37 0.28
C GLN A 206 28.08 -15.28 -0.86
N GLN A 207 28.05 -16.59 -0.67
CA GLN A 207 28.35 -17.57 -1.72
C GLN A 207 27.32 -17.50 -2.85
N LEU A 208 26.01 -17.40 -2.52
CA LEU A 208 24.96 -17.21 -3.50
C LEU A 208 25.14 -15.89 -4.27
N HIS A 209 25.42 -14.81 -3.58
CA HIS A 209 25.65 -13.50 -4.18
C HIS A 209 26.84 -13.55 -5.15
N THR A 210 27.96 -14.14 -4.73
CA THR A 210 29.17 -14.26 -5.55
C THR A 210 28.95 -15.12 -6.80
N ALA A 211 28.19 -16.21 -6.65
CA ALA A 211 27.90 -17.12 -7.76
C ALA A 211 26.93 -16.54 -8.79
N LEU A 212 25.91 -15.84 -8.33
CA LEU A 212 24.83 -15.31 -9.17
C LEU A 212 25.12 -13.93 -9.74
N LYS A 213 25.93 -13.12 -9.05
CA LYS A 213 26.19 -11.69 -9.35
C LYS A 213 24.88 -10.94 -9.61
N PRO A 214 23.97 -10.93 -8.63
CA PRO A 214 22.64 -10.33 -8.82
C PRO A 214 22.76 -8.84 -9.14
N VAL A 215 21.86 -8.34 -9.98
CA VAL A 215 21.72 -6.90 -10.26
C VAL A 215 21.02 -6.18 -9.13
N GLU A 216 20.18 -6.92 -8.39
CA GLU A 216 19.51 -6.43 -7.20
C GLU A 216 19.67 -7.43 -6.04
N THR A 217 20.11 -6.92 -4.91
CA THR A 217 20.15 -7.66 -3.63
C THR A 217 19.24 -6.92 -2.67
N LEU A 218 18.03 -7.47 -2.48
CA LEU A 218 16.97 -6.82 -1.71
C LEU A 218 16.94 -7.39 -0.29
N PHE A 219 17.15 -6.51 0.68
CA PHE A 219 16.99 -6.84 2.09
C PHE A 219 15.52 -6.76 2.49
N VAL A 220 14.96 -7.88 2.89
CA VAL A 220 13.56 -7.99 3.34
C VAL A 220 13.53 -7.98 4.85
N VAL A 221 12.82 -7.02 5.41
CA VAL A 221 12.73 -6.82 6.86
C VAL A 221 11.29 -6.56 7.31
N ASP A 222 10.95 -7.14 8.46
CA ASP A 222 9.66 -6.97 9.11
C ASP A 222 9.62 -5.62 9.84
N ALA A 223 8.71 -4.75 9.46
CA ALA A 223 8.55 -3.43 10.08
C ALA A 223 8.09 -3.48 11.55
N MET A 224 7.60 -4.64 12.01
CA MET A 224 7.15 -4.82 13.39
C MET A 224 8.30 -5.12 14.36
N THR A 225 9.49 -5.43 13.87
CA THR A 225 10.63 -5.85 14.74
C THR A 225 11.37 -4.69 15.39
N GLY A 226 10.96 -3.44 15.16
CA GLY A 226 11.50 -2.26 15.84
C GLY A 226 13.03 -2.13 15.73
N GLN A 227 13.72 -2.05 16.87
CA GLN A 227 15.18 -1.93 16.93
C GLN A 227 15.94 -3.15 16.38
N ASP A 228 15.35 -4.34 16.44
CA ASP A 228 15.96 -5.55 15.87
C ASP A 228 16.07 -5.46 14.34
N ALA A 229 15.12 -4.78 13.69
CA ALA A 229 15.21 -4.46 12.26
C ALA A 229 16.47 -3.65 11.94
N VAL A 230 16.81 -2.71 12.80
CA VAL A 230 17.99 -1.84 12.70
C VAL A 230 19.29 -2.63 12.80
N ASN A 231 19.41 -3.47 13.83
CA ASN A 231 20.60 -4.31 14.07
C ASN A 231 20.78 -5.31 12.92
N THR A 232 19.68 -5.90 12.47
CA THR A 232 19.69 -6.83 11.34
C THR A 232 20.10 -6.13 10.04
N ALA A 233 19.55 -4.96 9.77
CA ALA A 233 19.86 -4.17 8.59
C ALA A 233 21.34 -3.80 8.52
N LYS A 234 21.94 -3.44 9.65
CA LYS A 234 23.38 -3.14 9.76
C LYS A 234 24.22 -4.37 9.41
N ALA A 235 23.96 -5.51 10.02
CA ALA A 235 24.74 -6.72 9.79
C ALA A 235 24.64 -7.21 8.33
N PHE A 236 23.44 -7.18 7.74
CA PHE A 236 23.27 -7.53 6.33
C PHE A 236 23.95 -6.52 5.40
N GLY A 237 23.92 -5.23 5.73
CA GLY A 237 24.58 -4.16 4.97
C GLY A 237 26.12 -4.25 5.00
N GLU A 238 26.70 -4.75 6.11
CA GLU A 238 28.13 -5.02 6.23
C GLU A 238 28.58 -6.27 5.46
N ALA A 239 27.70 -7.27 5.38
CA ALA A 239 28.02 -8.57 4.75
C ALA A 239 27.73 -8.63 3.26
N LEU A 240 26.77 -7.84 2.76
CA LEU A 240 26.29 -7.90 1.38
C LEU A 240 26.19 -6.51 0.76
N PRO A 241 26.49 -6.37 -0.54
CA PRO A 241 26.26 -5.12 -1.27
C PRO A 241 24.77 -4.98 -1.58
N LEU A 242 24.00 -4.60 -0.55
CA LEU A 242 22.55 -4.37 -0.69
C LEU A 242 22.28 -3.27 -1.71
N THR A 243 21.25 -3.45 -2.55
CA THR A 243 20.80 -2.44 -3.53
C THR A 243 19.50 -1.76 -3.11
N GLY A 244 18.74 -2.37 -2.22
CA GLY A 244 17.49 -1.82 -1.72
C GLY A 244 16.88 -2.64 -0.59
N VAL A 245 15.83 -2.10 -0.03
CA VAL A 245 15.08 -2.68 1.10
C VAL A 245 13.62 -2.89 0.71
N ILE A 246 13.05 -4.01 1.20
CA ILE A 246 11.60 -4.26 1.21
C ILE A 246 11.15 -4.29 2.67
N LEU A 247 10.27 -3.36 3.03
CA LEU A 247 9.62 -3.37 4.34
C LEU A 247 8.32 -4.17 4.26
N THR A 248 8.17 -5.18 5.11
CA THR A 248 6.97 -6.02 5.15
C THR A 248 6.12 -5.74 6.39
N LYS A 249 4.89 -6.27 6.38
CA LYS A 249 3.94 -6.21 7.50
C LYS A 249 3.62 -4.80 7.98
N LEU A 250 3.64 -3.83 7.06
CA LEU A 250 3.18 -2.48 7.38
C LEU A 250 1.67 -2.41 7.66
N ASP A 251 0.89 -3.46 7.37
CA ASP A 251 -0.50 -3.66 7.74
C ASP A 251 -0.71 -4.13 9.18
N GLY A 252 0.30 -4.58 9.86
CA GLY A 252 0.25 -4.94 11.27
C GLY A 252 0.21 -3.72 12.20
N ASP A 253 0.28 -3.97 13.50
CA ASP A 253 0.35 -2.92 14.53
C ASP A 253 1.77 -2.32 14.67
N ALA A 254 2.44 -2.16 13.54
CA ALA A 254 3.79 -1.63 13.47
C ALA A 254 3.78 -0.13 13.79
N ARG A 255 4.68 0.29 14.68
CA ARG A 255 4.83 1.70 15.07
C ARG A 255 5.46 2.57 13.99
N GLY A 256 5.90 1.97 12.87
CA GLY A 256 6.40 2.65 11.66
C GLY A 256 7.83 3.18 11.75
N GLY A 257 8.44 3.16 12.92
CA GLY A 257 9.79 3.69 13.12
C GLY A 257 10.89 2.91 12.41
N ALA A 258 10.67 1.61 12.16
CA ALA A 258 11.61 0.80 11.40
C ALA A 258 11.86 1.38 9.99
N ALA A 259 10.82 1.89 9.31
CA ALA A 259 10.96 2.52 8.00
C ALA A 259 11.94 3.70 8.00
N LEU A 260 11.85 4.55 9.03
CA LEU A 260 12.73 5.71 9.19
C LEU A 260 14.16 5.30 9.52
N SER A 261 14.33 4.25 10.33
CA SER A 261 15.63 3.85 10.85
C SER A 261 16.43 3.00 9.86
N VAL A 262 15.79 2.03 9.18
CA VAL A 262 16.49 1.08 8.30
C VAL A 262 17.20 1.78 7.15
N ARG A 263 16.54 2.76 6.52
CA ARG A 263 17.17 3.53 5.44
C ARG A 263 18.39 4.30 5.91
N GLN A 264 18.26 5.03 7.04
CA GLN A 264 19.34 5.85 7.56
C GLN A 264 20.56 5.00 7.93
N ILE A 265 20.33 3.80 8.46
CA ILE A 265 21.41 2.91 8.91
C ILE A 265 22.05 2.13 7.76
N THR A 266 21.26 1.66 6.81
CA THR A 266 21.79 0.94 5.64
C THR A 266 22.36 1.85 4.58
N GLY A 267 21.95 3.12 4.53
CA GLY A 267 22.20 4.02 3.42
C GLY A 267 21.56 3.56 2.09
N LYS A 268 20.66 2.54 2.14
CA LYS A 268 20.05 1.96 0.95
C LYS A 268 18.60 2.39 0.82
N PRO A 269 18.09 2.58 -0.42
CA PRO A 269 16.73 3.02 -0.64
C PRO A 269 15.73 1.93 -0.24
N ILE A 270 14.60 2.34 0.33
CA ILE A 270 13.44 1.47 0.44
C ILE A 270 12.76 1.46 -0.92
N LYS A 271 12.71 0.29 -1.57
CA LYS A 271 12.11 0.16 -2.90
C LYS A 271 10.65 -0.22 -2.85
N PHE A 272 10.28 -1.09 -1.91
CA PHE A 272 8.91 -1.60 -1.78
C PHE A 272 8.46 -1.69 -0.33
N VAL A 273 7.14 -1.67 -0.18
CA VAL A 273 6.44 -1.88 1.10
C VAL A 273 5.33 -2.91 0.96
N GLY A 274 5.23 -3.80 1.92
CA GLY A 274 4.14 -4.76 2.05
C GLY A 274 3.01 -4.19 2.90
N MET A 275 1.90 -3.85 2.25
CA MET A 275 0.75 -3.16 2.84
C MET A 275 -0.43 -4.09 3.17
N SER A 276 -0.36 -5.36 2.81
CA SER A 276 -1.36 -6.37 3.14
C SER A 276 -0.84 -7.77 2.86
N GLU A 277 -1.48 -8.80 3.39
CA GLU A 277 -1.15 -10.20 3.08
C GLU A 277 -1.53 -10.62 1.66
N LYS A 278 -2.44 -9.89 1.00
CA LYS A 278 -2.90 -10.20 -0.36
C LYS A 278 -1.76 -10.16 -1.39
N PRO A 279 -1.85 -10.94 -2.48
CA PRO A 279 -0.84 -10.93 -3.54
C PRO A 279 -0.59 -9.57 -4.20
N SER A 280 -1.57 -8.68 -4.18
CA SER A 280 -1.45 -7.30 -4.67
C SER A 280 -0.90 -6.32 -3.63
N GLY A 281 -0.59 -6.80 -2.41
CA GLY A 281 -0.20 -5.94 -1.29
C GLY A 281 1.28 -5.53 -1.25
N LEU A 282 2.01 -5.58 -2.37
CA LEU A 282 3.35 -5.00 -2.49
C LEU A 282 3.26 -3.74 -3.34
N GLU A 283 3.65 -2.61 -2.76
CA GLU A 283 3.61 -1.30 -3.40
C GLU A 283 5.02 -0.71 -3.51
N ALA A 284 5.26 0.12 -4.53
CA ALA A 284 6.48 0.91 -4.60
C ALA A 284 6.52 1.92 -3.43
N PHE A 285 7.69 2.10 -2.84
CA PHE A 285 7.85 3.03 -1.73
C PHE A 285 7.96 4.47 -2.22
N HIS A 286 7.05 5.32 -1.78
CA HIS A 286 7.04 6.75 -2.08
C HIS A 286 7.27 7.55 -0.79
N PRO A 287 8.47 8.10 -0.56
CA PRO A 287 8.82 8.82 0.67
C PRO A 287 7.84 9.93 1.03
N GLU A 288 7.46 10.75 0.07
CA GLU A 288 6.55 11.88 0.27
C GLU A 288 5.15 11.43 0.73
N ARG A 289 4.62 10.34 0.13
CA ARG A 289 3.33 9.77 0.53
C ARG A 289 3.39 9.18 1.93
N MET A 290 4.51 8.52 2.26
CA MET A 290 4.70 7.95 3.58
C MET A 290 4.83 9.05 4.63
N ALA A 291 5.55 10.14 4.36
CA ALA A 291 5.62 11.31 5.22
C ALA A 291 4.22 11.93 5.46
N SER A 292 3.43 12.05 4.39
CA SER A 292 2.03 12.53 4.48
C SER A 292 1.16 11.62 5.34
N ARG A 293 1.28 10.30 5.21
CA ARG A 293 0.57 9.32 6.05
C ARG A 293 0.97 9.44 7.51
N VAL A 294 2.28 9.52 7.80
CA VAL A 294 2.83 9.69 9.16
C VAL A 294 2.28 10.95 9.81
N LEU A 295 2.10 12.03 9.07
CA LEU A 295 1.57 13.31 9.57
C LEU A 295 0.03 13.37 9.60
N GLY A 296 -0.68 12.30 9.22
CA GLY A 296 -2.14 12.28 9.18
C GLY A 296 -2.76 13.11 8.07
N MET A 297 -1.96 13.47 7.06
CA MET A 297 -2.41 14.26 5.90
C MET A 297 -3.13 13.39 4.85
N GLY A 298 -3.11 12.06 5.02
CA GLY A 298 -3.68 11.09 4.06
C GLY A 298 -2.80 10.87 2.84
N ASP A 299 -3.26 10.01 1.95
CA ASP A 299 -2.56 9.67 0.70
C ASP A 299 -3.55 9.71 -0.48
N VAL A 300 -3.95 10.90 -0.85
CA VAL A 300 -4.93 11.13 -1.94
C VAL A 300 -4.37 10.69 -3.30
N LEU A 301 -3.06 10.82 -3.53
CA LEU A 301 -2.42 10.41 -4.78
C LEU A 301 -2.49 8.90 -4.99
N SER A 302 -2.23 8.12 -3.95
CA SER A 302 -2.39 6.66 -4.00
C SER A 302 -3.83 6.25 -4.33
N LEU A 303 -4.84 6.93 -3.77
CA LEU A 303 -6.25 6.70 -4.11
C LEU A 303 -6.55 6.95 -5.59
N ILE A 304 -5.99 8.02 -6.15
CA ILE A 304 -6.18 8.37 -7.57
C ILE A 304 -5.50 7.32 -8.46
N GLU A 305 -4.28 6.88 -8.12
CA GLU A 305 -3.55 5.87 -8.89
C GLU A 305 -4.24 4.50 -8.83
N ASP A 306 -4.70 4.07 -7.67
CA ASP A 306 -5.45 2.83 -7.53
C ASP A 306 -6.75 2.88 -8.34
N ALA A 307 -7.45 4.01 -8.27
CA ALA A 307 -8.64 4.23 -9.09
C ALA A 307 -8.31 4.16 -10.59
N GLN A 308 -7.17 4.74 -11.02
CA GLN A 308 -6.74 4.69 -12.43
C GLN A 308 -6.29 3.29 -12.87
N ARG A 309 -5.66 2.51 -11.98
CA ARG A 309 -5.20 1.14 -12.30
C ARG A 309 -6.34 0.14 -12.42
N GLU A 310 -7.38 0.29 -11.62
CA GLU A 310 -8.49 -0.67 -11.55
C GLU A 310 -9.71 -0.26 -12.37
N VAL A 311 -9.75 1.00 -12.85
CA VAL A 311 -10.77 1.42 -13.81
C VAL A 311 -10.48 0.74 -15.14
N ASP A 312 -11.29 -0.25 -15.48
CA ASP A 312 -11.38 -0.76 -16.85
C ASP A 312 -11.89 0.39 -17.73
N HIS A 313 -10.95 1.04 -18.44
CA HIS A 313 -11.25 2.18 -19.31
C HIS A 313 -12.38 1.85 -20.29
N GLY A 314 -12.52 0.59 -20.72
CA GLY A 314 -13.60 0.13 -21.59
C GLY A 314 -14.97 0.15 -20.89
N GLU A 315 -15.05 -0.16 -19.60
CA GLU A 315 -16.30 -0.12 -18.83
C GLU A 315 -16.68 1.31 -18.44
N ALA A 316 -15.71 2.14 -18.04
CA ALA A 316 -15.95 3.56 -17.77
C ALA A 316 -16.46 4.31 -19.01
N GLU A 317 -15.90 4.02 -20.19
CA GLU A 317 -16.34 4.58 -21.45
C GLU A 317 -17.75 4.10 -21.87
N LYS A 318 -18.07 2.83 -21.63
CA LYS A 318 -19.42 2.28 -21.83
C LYS A 318 -20.44 2.95 -20.92
N LEU A 319 -20.11 3.17 -19.65
CA LEU A 319 -20.97 3.84 -18.69
C LEU A 319 -21.18 5.32 -19.09
N ALA A 320 -20.12 6.02 -19.50
CA ALA A 320 -20.21 7.38 -19.99
C ALA A 320 -21.06 7.50 -21.25
N LYS A 321 -20.89 6.62 -22.24
CA LYS A 321 -21.73 6.52 -23.45
C LYS A 321 -23.18 6.19 -23.12
N LYS A 322 -23.44 5.30 -22.14
CA LYS A 322 -24.78 4.93 -21.68
C LYS A 322 -25.48 6.11 -21.00
N MET A 323 -24.73 6.91 -20.22
CA MET A 323 -25.26 8.14 -19.62
C MET A 323 -25.56 9.23 -20.65
N GLN A 324 -24.69 9.42 -21.66
CA GLN A 324 -24.93 10.37 -22.76
C GLN A 324 -26.10 9.94 -23.65
N SER A 325 -26.29 8.64 -23.87
CA SER A 325 -27.39 8.11 -24.72
C SER A 325 -28.76 8.10 -24.04
N GLY A 326 -28.89 8.64 -22.81
CA GLY A 326 -30.16 8.67 -22.08
C GLY A 326 -30.62 7.32 -21.54
N LYS A 327 -29.88 6.23 -21.75
CA LYS A 327 -30.12 4.93 -21.12
C LYS A 327 -29.68 5.03 -19.67
N GLY A 328 -30.63 5.22 -18.77
CA GLY A 328 -30.35 5.47 -17.34
C GLY A 328 -29.52 4.36 -16.67
N PHE A 329 -28.90 4.70 -15.55
CA PHE A 329 -28.18 3.81 -14.66
C PHE A 329 -29.10 2.67 -14.16
N ASP A 330 -28.69 1.40 -14.34
CA ASP A 330 -29.46 0.21 -13.96
C ASP A 330 -28.76 -0.61 -12.85
N LEU A 331 -29.42 -1.69 -12.38
CA LEU A 331 -28.86 -2.54 -11.32
C LEU A 331 -27.65 -3.37 -11.77
N ASN A 332 -27.42 -3.55 -13.09
CA ASN A 332 -26.18 -4.17 -13.56
C ASN A 332 -25.02 -3.21 -13.39
N ASP A 333 -25.21 -1.94 -13.72
CA ASP A 333 -24.20 -0.90 -13.53
C ASP A 333 -23.86 -0.74 -12.03
N PHE A 334 -24.89 -0.80 -11.17
CA PHE A 334 -24.71 -0.77 -9.72
C PHE A 334 -23.90 -1.98 -9.19
N LYS A 335 -24.21 -3.18 -9.70
CA LYS A 335 -23.43 -4.39 -9.37
C LYS A 335 -21.97 -4.24 -9.78
N GLN A 336 -21.72 -3.74 -10.99
CA GLN A 336 -20.34 -3.54 -11.47
C GLN A 336 -19.56 -2.57 -10.56
N GLN A 337 -20.18 -1.46 -10.14
CA GLN A 337 -19.54 -0.54 -9.18
C GLN A 337 -19.23 -1.21 -7.84
N ILE A 338 -20.13 -2.04 -7.31
CA ILE A 338 -19.89 -2.78 -6.07
C ILE A 338 -18.71 -3.75 -6.24
N VAL A 339 -18.64 -4.47 -7.36
CA VAL A 339 -17.56 -5.42 -7.65
C VAL A 339 -16.22 -4.69 -7.81
N GLN A 340 -16.20 -3.55 -8.50
CA GLN A 340 -15.00 -2.70 -8.62
C GLN A 340 -14.54 -2.20 -7.24
N MET A 341 -15.45 -1.65 -6.43
CA MET A 341 -15.13 -1.17 -5.09
C MET A 341 -14.56 -2.30 -4.19
N ARG A 342 -15.05 -3.54 -4.35
CA ARG A 342 -14.50 -4.70 -3.64
C ARG A 342 -13.11 -5.09 -4.13
N LYS A 343 -12.85 -5.02 -5.45
CA LYS A 343 -11.52 -5.24 -6.04
C LYS A 343 -10.50 -4.23 -5.54
N MET A 344 -10.89 -2.96 -5.36
CA MET A 344 -10.06 -1.88 -4.80
C MET A 344 -9.74 -2.03 -3.30
N GLY A 345 -9.99 -3.19 -2.71
CA GLY A 345 -9.72 -3.46 -1.29
C GLY A 345 -10.86 -3.10 -0.34
N GLY A 346 -12.03 -2.70 -0.88
CA GLY A 346 -13.22 -2.32 -0.11
C GLY A 346 -13.15 -0.91 0.47
N MET A 347 -14.23 -0.52 1.15
CA MET A 347 -14.36 0.81 1.77
C MET A 347 -13.29 1.08 2.84
N SER A 348 -12.84 0.03 3.56
CA SER A 348 -11.81 0.15 4.60
C SER A 348 -10.48 0.64 4.03
N ALA A 349 -10.00 0.03 2.94
CA ALA A 349 -8.75 0.43 2.30
C ALA A 349 -8.80 1.87 1.72
N MET A 350 -9.99 2.30 1.27
CA MET A 350 -10.19 3.69 0.85
C MET A 350 -10.17 4.66 2.04
N MET A 351 -10.80 4.28 3.16
CA MET A 351 -10.83 5.12 4.37
C MET A 351 -9.44 5.30 4.99
N ASP A 352 -8.58 4.27 4.95
CA ASP A 352 -7.21 4.31 5.47
C ASP A 352 -6.31 5.29 4.68
N LYS A 353 -6.67 5.62 3.45
CA LYS A 353 -5.94 6.56 2.57
C LYS A 353 -6.46 7.99 2.66
N LEU A 354 -7.62 8.20 3.30
CA LEU A 354 -8.20 9.54 3.47
C LEU A 354 -7.53 10.30 4.64
N PRO A 355 -7.46 11.63 4.56
CA PRO A 355 -7.04 12.46 5.69
C PRO A 355 -7.88 12.19 6.95
N ALA A 356 -7.25 12.17 8.13
CA ALA A 356 -7.89 11.83 9.39
C ALA A 356 -9.17 12.64 9.70
N GLN A 357 -9.28 13.86 9.18
CA GLN A 357 -10.46 14.71 9.34
C GLN A 357 -11.67 14.24 8.53
N LEU A 358 -11.43 13.64 7.35
CA LEU A 358 -12.49 13.09 6.49
C LEU A 358 -12.86 11.67 6.90
N SER A 359 -11.89 10.87 7.38
CA SER A 359 -12.15 9.51 7.88
C SER A 359 -12.98 9.52 9.15
N GLN A 360 -12.79 10.48 10.07
CA GLN A 360 -13.61 10.64 11.28
C GLN A 360 -15.06 11.04 10.99
N SER A 361 -15.29 11.88 9.99
CA SER A 361 -16.66 12.25 9.57
C SER A 361 -17.38 11.11 8.84
N ALA A 362 -16.63 10.21 8.20
CA ALA A 362 -17.15 9.01 7.52
C ALA A 362 -17.26 7.77 8.44
N ALA A 363 -16.57 7.76 9.59
CA ALA A 363 -16.56 6.66 10.55
C ALA A 363 -17.95 6.33 11.17
N GLY A 364 -18.92 7.26 11.05
CA GLY A 364 -20.32 7.00 11.39
C GLY A 364 -21.03 6.01 10.47
N SER A 365 -20.45 5.68 9.31
CA SER A 365 -20.99 4.76 8.31
C SER A 365 -20.10 3.54 8.20
N LYS A 366 -20.05 2.67 9.22
CA LYS A 366 -19.45 1.33 9.07
C LYS A 366 -20.24 0.58 7.99
N VAL A 367 -19.79 0.64 6.74
CA VAL A 367 -20.30 -0.23 5.69
C VAL A 367 -19.75 -1.63 5.98
N ASP A 368 -20.60 -2.48 6.55
CA ASP A 368 -20.27 -3.87 6.84
C ASP A 368 -20.02 -4.61 5.52
N GLU A 369 -18.87 -5.21 5.37
CA GLU A 369 -18.48 -6.02 4.20
C GLU A 369 -19.53 -7.10 3.92
N LYS A 370 -20.19 -7.61 4.97
CA LYS A 370 -21.34 -8.51 4.85
C LYS A 370 -22.54 -7.88 4.16
N GLN A 371 -22.73 -6.56 4.28
CA GLN A 371 -23.81 -5.86 3.55
C GLN A 371 -23.50 -5.78 2.05
N ILE A 372 -22.25 -5.59 1.67
CA ILE A 372 -21.80 -5.58 0.27
C ILE A 372 -22.05 -6.93 -0.38
N ILE A 373 -21.62 -8.03 0.26
CA ILE A 373 -21.84 -9.40 -0.22
C ILE A 373 -23.33 -9.71 -0.33
N ARG A 374 -24.11 -9.28 0.67
CA ARG A 374 -25.58 -9.46 0.67
C ARG A 374 -26.23 -8.71 -0.47
N THR A 375 -25.83 -7.48 -0.73
CA THR A 375 -26.31 -6.66 -1.85
C THR A 375 -26.02 -7.32 -3.19
N GLU A 376 -24.80 -7.83 -3.38
CA GLU A 376 -24.43 -8.59 -4.57
C GLU A 376 -25.29 -9.86 -4.75
N GLY A 377 -25.52 -10.60 -3.68
CA GLY A 377 -26.40 -11.80 -3.66
C GLY A 377 -27.83 -11.48 -4.08
N ILE A 378 -28.38 -10.36 -3.59
CA ILE A 378 -29.74 -9.91 -3.95
C ILE A 378 -29.82 -9.60 -5.45
N ILE A 379 -28.85 -8.85 -6.00
CA ILE A 379 -28.82 -8.50 -7.43
C ILE A 379 -28.63 -9.75 -8.29
N ASN A 380 -27.79 -10.70 -7.87
CA ASN A 380 -27.57 -11.96 -8.57
C ASN A 380 -28.84 -12.83 -8.65
N SER A 381 -29.71 -12.73 -7.66
CA SER A 381 -31.02 -13.45 -7.61
C SER A 381 -32.11 -12.82 -8.46
N MET A 382 -31.84 -11.67 -9.11
CA MET A 382 -32.75 -11.02 -10.05
C MET A 382 -32.50 -11.53 -11.47
N THR A 383 -33.56 -11.56 -12.28
CA THR A 383 -33.46 -11.84 -13.73
C THR A 383 -32.78 -10.65 -14.45
N PRO A 384 -32.20 -10.87 -15.66
CA PRO A 384 -31.64 -9.76 -16.45
C PRO A 384 -32.63 -8.63 -16.73
N LEU A 385 -33.92 -8.96 -16.94
CA LEU A 385 -34.97 -7.98 -17.16
C LEU A 385 -35.29 -7.17 -15.89
N GLU A 386 -35.27 -7.78 -14.72
CA GLU A 386 -35.48 -7.10 -13.44
C GLU A 386 -34.33 -6.18 -13.08
N ARG A 387 -33.08 -6.53 -13.46
CA ARG A 387 -31.92 -5.66 -13.26
C ARG A 387 -31.95 -4.43 -14.17
N SER A 388 -32.44 -4.59 -15.40
CA SER A 388 -32.56 -3.47 -16.35
C SER A 388 -33.79 -2.59 -16.09
N LYS A 389 -34.86 -3.15 -15.52
CA LYS A 389 -36.14 -2.46 -15.24
C LYS A 389 -36.62 -2.74 -13.82
N PRO A 390 -36.01 -2.09 -12.80
CA PRO A 390 -36.33 -2.35 -11.38
C PRO A 390 -37.80 -2.08 -11.00
N GLU A 391 -38.51 -1.25 -11.76
CA GLU A 391 -39.94 -0.97 -11.58
C GLU A 391 -40.81 -2.21 -11.69
N LEU A 392 -40.35 -3.27 -12.34
CA LEU A 392 -41.05 -4.55 -12.45
C LEU A 392 -41.04 -5.37 -11.16
N ILE A 393 -40.18 -5.02 -10.18
CA ILE A 393 -39.98 -5.78 -8.95
C ILE A 393 -41.10 -5.46 -7.95
N LYS A 394 -42.26 -6.10 -8.10
CA LYS A 394 -43.42 -6.02 -7.19
C LYS A 394 -43.36 -7.10 -6.10
N ALA A 395 -44.34 -7.17 -5.23
CA ALA A 395 -44.32 -7.97 -4.00
C ALA A 395 -43.94 -9.45 -4.20
N SER A 396 -44.49 -10.13 -5.21
CA SER A 396 -44.21 -11.55 -5.51
C SER A 396 -42.74 -11.74 -5.92
N ARG A 397 -42.22 -10.85 -6.78
CA ARG A 397 -40.82 -10.87 -7.23
C ARG A 397 -39.85 -10.57 -6.08
N LYS A 398 -40.18 -9.62 -5.21
CA LYS A 398 -39.40 -9.33 -4.00
C LYS A 398 -39.26 -10.56 -3.10
N ARG A 399 -40.34 -11.34 -2.90
CA ARG A 399 -40.28 -12.57 -2.10
C ARG A 399 -39.39 -13.62 -2.77
N ARG A 400 -39.50 -13.84 -4.08
CA ARG A 400 -38.68 -14.78 -4.84
C ARG A 400 -37.20 -14.40 -4.78
N ILE A 401 -36.87 -13.11 -4.99
CA ILE A 401 -35.51 -12.58 -4.94
C ILE A 401 -34.95 -12.75 -3.53
N ALA A 402 -35.70 -12.43 -2.48
CA ALA A 402 -35.30 -12.60 -1.10
C ALA A 402 -35.00 -14.06 -0.76
N MET A 403 -35.86 -14.99 -1.21
CA MET A 403 -35.66 -16.42 -1.02
C MET A 403 -34.39 -16.92 -1.74
N GLY A 404 -34.19 -16.51 -3.01
CA GLY A 404 -33.01 -16.88 -3.79
C GLY A 404 -31.68 -16.32 -3.23
N ALA A 405 -31.73 -15.18 -2.57
CA ALA A 405 -30.57 -14.56 -1.95
C ALA A 405 -30.35 -14.97 -0.47
N GLY A 406 -31.24 -15.78 0.11
CA GLY A 406 -31.17 -16.16 1.52
C GLY A 406 -31.34 -14.98 2.49
N VAL A 407 -32.17 -13.98 2.13
CA VAL A 407 -32.37 -12.76 2.92
C VAL A 407 -33.86 -12.45 3.14
N GLN A 408 -34.16 -11.53 4.03
CA GLN A 408 -35.52 -11.07 4.23
C GLN A 408 -35.94 -10.06 3.15
N VAL A 409 -37.26 -9.97 2.87
CA VAL A 409 -37.84 -9.02 1.88
C VAL A 409 -37.49 -7.56 2.22
N MET A 410 -37.29 -7.26 3.51
CA MET A 410 -36.87 -5.95 3.99
C MET A 410 -35.53 -5.52 3.37
N HIS A 411 -34.55 -6.41 3.24
CA HIS A 411 -33.25 -6.11 2.64
C HIS A 411 -33.36 -5.83 1.13
N VAL A 412 -34.29 -6.51 0.43
CA VAL A 412 -34.58 -6.22 -0.97
C VAL A 412 -35.20 -4.84 -1.13
N ASN A 413 -36.11 -4.46 -0.23
CA ASN A 413 -36.69 -3.12 -0.23
C ASN A 413 -35.64 -2.04 0.04
N GLN A 414 -34.75 -2.28 1.00
CA GLN A 414 -33.67 -1.35 1.36
C GLN A 414 -32.75 -1.13 0.16
N LEU A 415 -32.35 -2.19 -0.54
CA LEU A 415 -31.55 -2.10 -1.76
C LEU A 415 -32.23 -1.27 -2.84
N LEU A 416 -33.50 -1.54 -3.13
CA LEU A 416 -34.24 -0.82 -4.16
C LEU A 416 -34.39 0.67 -3.82
N ASN A 417 -34.63 1.01 -2.55
CA ASN A 417 -34.69 2.41 -2.10
C ASN A 417 -33.35 3.13 -2.25
N GLN A 418 -32.24 2.47 -1.85
CA GLN A 418 -30.90 3.02 -2.03
C GLN A 418 -30.58 3.24 -3.51
N PHE A 419 -30.92 2.29 -4.35
CA PHE A 419 -30.73 2.39 -5.80
C PHE A 419 -31.54 3.55 -6.40
N GLU A 420 -32.80 3.74 -6.00
CA GLU A 420 -33.65 4.85 -6.46
C GLU A 420 -33.09 6.22 -6.03
N GLN A 421 -32.58 6.33 -4.79
CA GLN A 421 -31.93 7.55 -4.32
C GLN A 421 -30.70 7.89 -5.14
N MET A 422 -29.87 6.88 -5.46
CA MET A 422 -28.69 7.05 -6.27
C MET A 422 -29.03 7.43 -7.71
N GLN A 423 -30.04 6.81 -8.32
CA GLN A 423 -30.53 7.24 -9.64
C GLN A 423 -30.98 8.70 -9.68
N LYS A 424 -31.69 9.16 -8.63
CA LYS A 424 -32.14 10.56 -8.51
C LYS A 424 -30.93 11.50 -8.42
N MET A 425 -29.91 11.12 -7.65
CA MET A 425 -28.66 11.89 -7.50
C MET A 425 -27.93 11.97 -8.84
N MET A 426 -27.74 10.85 -9.54
CA MET A 426 -27.07 10.82 -10.84
C MET A 426 -27.84 11.63 -11.92
N LYS A 427 -29.16 11.60 -11.93
CA LYS A 427 -29.96 12.45 -12.82
C LYS A 427 -29.80 13.95 -12.53
N MET A 428 -29.57 14.34 -11.29
CA MET A 428 -29.25 15.73 -10.96
C MET A 428 -27.86 16.14 -11.47
N PHE A 429 -26.87 15.24 -11.41
CA PHE A 429 -25.53 15.49 -11.93
C PHE A 429 -25.49 15.58 -13.48
N SER A 430 -26.23 14.74 -14.19
CA SER A 430 -26.25 14.74 -15.66
C SER A 430 -26.95 15.95 -16.29
N LYS A 431 -27.83 16.66 -15.55
CA LYS A 431 -28.56 17.86 -16.02
C LYS A 431 -27.81 19.18 -15.73
N GLY A 432 -26.48 19.18 -15.60
CA GLY A 432 -25.69 20.41 -15.40
C GLY A 432 -25.69 20.96 -13.98
N GLY A 433 -26.10 20.15 -12.98
CA GLY A 433 -26.15 20.55 -11.57
C GLY A 433 -24.78 20.70 -10.91
N MET A 434 -23.69 20.23 -11.51
CA MET A 434 -22.34 20.28 -10.94
C MET A 434 -21.86 21.72 -10.74
N GLY A 435 -22.12 22.63 -11.69
CA GLY A 435 -21.75 24.04 -11.57
C GLY A 435 -22.50 24.80 -10.47
N LYS A 436 -23.75 24.41 -10.19
CA LYS A 436 -24.53 25.02 -9.10
C LYS A 436 -24.15 24.47 -7.73
N LEU A 437 -23.79 23.17 -7.64
CA LEU A 437 -23.35 22.54 -6.38
C LEU A 437 -21.95 23.02 -5.96
N MET A 438 -21.02 23.12 -6.91
CA MET A 438 -19.68 23.68 -6.65
C MET A 438 -19.75 25.16 -6.21
N ARG A 439 -20.61 25.97 -6.81
CA ARG A 439 -20.83 27.35 -6.35
C ARG A 439 -21.48 27.41 -4.96
N GLY A 440 -22.37 26.48 -4.62
CA GLY A 440 -22.98 26.38 -3.28
C GLY A 440 -22.02 25.88 -2.20
N MET A 441 -21.09 25.02 -2.52
CA MET A 441 -20.04 24.54 -1.61
C MET A 441 -18.89 25.55 -1.47
N ALA A 442 -18.50 26.24 -2.53
CA ALA A 442 -17.48 27.31 -2.48
C ALA A 442 -17.90 28.48 -1.58
N GLY A 443 -19.22 28.73 -1.45
CA GLY A 443 -19.76 29.76 -0.54
C GLY A 443 -19.82 29.33 0.94
N LYS A 444 -19.56 28.06 1.27
CA LYS A 444 -19.59 27.53 2.65
C LYS A 444 -18.21 27.11 3.19
N LEU A 445 -17.15 27.25 2.40
CA LEU A 445 -15.77 27.06 2.85
C LEU A 445 -15.24 28.45 3.29
N PRO A 446 -15.02 28.71 4.58
CA PRO A 446 -14.41 29.95 5.02
C PRO A 446 -12.91 29.90 4.63
N GLY A 447 -12.51 30.70 3.64
CA GLY A 447 -11.10 30.90 3.35
C GLY A 447 -10.63 30.91 1.89
N MET A 448 -11.52 30.99 0.90
CA MET A 448 -11.12 31.31 -0.48
C MET A 448 -11.80 32.61 -0.95
N ARG A 449 -11.17 33.71 -0.65
CA ARG A 449 -11.24 34.98 -1.37
C ARG A 449 -9.83 35.42 -1.63
#